data_a6eece5d456355d494ff64f588dbec6b
#
_entry.id   a6eece5d456355d494ff64f588dbec6b
#
_cell.length_a   1.000
_cell.length_b   1.000
_cell.length_c   1.000
_cell.angle_alpha   90.00
_cell.angle_beta   90.00
_cell.angle_gamma   90.00
#
_symmetry.space_group_name_H-M   'P 1'
#
loop_
_entity.id
_entity.type
_entity.pdbx_description
1 polymer ?
#
loop_
_entity_poly.entity_id
_entity_poly.type
_entity_poly.pdbx_seq_one_letter_code
_entity_poly.pdbx_strand_id
1 'polypeptide(L)'
;MELNVCWMYHDIMDLYGDKGNMMVLQKRCEERGISITIDTLSIGDQRDLRVYDLLFLGGGADKEQMMLIDDLLSRRENIREAMEQGTFVLLICGGYQLFGQYYISADNEKIEGLKFFDYYTTTGSNGT
;
A
#
# COMPACT_ATOMS: atom_id res chain seq x y z
N MET A 1 14.72 14.36 14.20
CA MET A 1 13.50 13.63 13.88
C MET A 1 13.77 12.60 12.80
N GLU A 2 13.27 11.42 12.95
CA GLU A 2 13.52 10.30 12.04
C GLU A 2 12.21 9.76 11.52
N LEU A 3 12.13 9.50 10.22
CA LEU A 3 10.94 8.93 9.59
C LEU A 3 11.32 7.62 8.91
N ASN A 4 10.69 6.53 9.32
CA ASN A 4 10.92 5.21 8.74
C ASN A 4 9.73 4.82 7.88
N VAL A 5 9.98 4.61 6.59
CA VAL A 5 8.96 4.33 5.59
C VAL A 5 9.15 2.94 5.01
N CYS A 6 8.07 2.19 4.90
CA CYS A 6 8.06 0.96 4.14
C CYS A 6 7.28 1.15 2.84
N TRP A 7 7.97 1.05 1.71
CA TRP A 7 7.37 1.12 0.39
C TRP A 7 7.00 -0.30 -0.03
N MET A 8 5.72 -0.63 0.13
CA MET A 8 5.23 -1.99 -0.08
C MET A 8 5.04 -2.27 -1.56
N TYR A 9 5.56 -3.43 -2.01
CA TYR A 9 5.40 -3.93 -3.38
C TYR A 9 5.88 -2.93 -4.43
N HIS A 10 7.01 -2.30 -4.17
CA HIS A 10 7.61 -1.28 -5.02
C HIS A 10 7.88 -1.75 -6.45
N ASP A 11 8.07 -3.04 -6.63
CA ASP A 11 8.39 -3.66 -7.91
C ASP A 11 7.15 -4.07 -8.70
N ILE A 12 5.98 -4.12 -8.06
CA ILE A 12 4.72 -4.57 -8.67
C ILE A 12 3.73 -3.42 -8.79
N MET A 13 3.59 -2.63 -7.74
CA MET A 13 2.61 -1.55 -7.64
C MET A 13 3.28 -0.19 -7.90
N ASP A 14 3.74 0.01 -9.12
CA ASP A 14 4.45 1.24 -9.52
C ASP A 14 3.85 1.83 -10.81
N LEU A 15 2.53 1.70 -10.98
CA LEU A 15 1.85 2.13 -12.19
C LEU A 15 1.90 3.64 -12.41
N TYR A 16 1.92 4.41 -11.35
CA TYR A 16 1.82 5.88 -11.40
C TYR A 16 3.13 6.58 -11.07
N GLY A 17 4.26 5.91 -11.22
CA GLY A 17 5.56 6.52 -10.98
C GLY A 17 5.84 6.77 -9.51
N ASP A 18 5.51 5.84 -8.66
CA ASP A 18 5.66 5.99 -7.20
C ASP A 18 7.10 6.21 -6.77
N LYS A 19 8.06 5.77 -7.56
CA LYS A 19 9.47 6.06 -7.31
C LYS A 19 9.73 7.56 -7.26
N GLY A 20 9.11 8.31 -8.20
CA GLY A 20 9.20 9.77 -8.18
C GLY A 20 8.60 10.37 -6.93
N ASN A 21 7.47 9.84 -6.47
CA ASN A 21 6.83 10.29 -5.25
C ASN A 21 7.71 10.05 -4.02
N MET A 22 8.39 8.91 -3.98
CA MET A 22 9.31 8.59 -2.89
C MET A 22 10.52 9.53 -2.89
N MET A 23 11.04 9.86 -4.07
CA MET A 23 12.15 10.81 -4.20
C MET A 23 11.75 12.20 -3.73
N VAL A 24 10.56 12.67 -4.06
CA VAL A 24 10.04 13.96 -3.61
C VAL A 24 9.88 13.97 -2.09
N LEU A 25 9.34 12.91 -1.52
CA LEU A 25 9.18 12.79 -0.06
C LEU A 25 10.55 12.87 0.63
N GLN A 26 11.52 12.12 0.12
CA GLN A 26 12.87 12.11 0.67
C GLN A 26 13.50 13.50 0.63
N LYS A 27 13.39 14.17 -0.50
CA LYS A 27 13.94 15.51 -0.67
C LYS A 27 13.30 16.50 0.30
N ARG A 28 11.99 16.47 0.44
CA ARG A 28 11.28 17.37 1.34
C ARG A 28 11.65 17.14 2.80
N CYS A 29 11.83 15.89 3.19
CA CYS A 29 12.27 15.57 4.55
C CYS A 29 13.68 16.11 4.80
N GLU A 30 14.59 15.91 3.85
CA GLU A 30 15.97 16.41 3.97
C GLU A 30 16.01 17.93 4.08
N GLU A 31 15.20 18.62 3.30
CA GLU A 31 15.12 20.08 3.34
C GLU A 31 14.63 20.61 4.69
N ARG A 32 13.90 19.80 5.45
CA ARG A 32 13.36 20.17 6.76
C ARG A 32 14.16 19.60 7.93
N GLY A 33 15.31 19.01 7.65
CA GLY A 33 16.15 18.42 8.68
C GLY A 33 15.60 17.11 9.25
N ILE A 34 14.73 16.44 8.52
CA ILE A 34 14.16 15.15 8.93
C ILE A 34 14.95 14.04 8.24
N SER A 35 15.52 13.13 9.04
CA SER A 35 16.16 11.93 8.50
C SER A 35 15.09 10.95 8.07
N ILE A 36 15.18 10.46 6.83
CA ILE A 36 14.21 9.51 6.29
C ILE A 36 14.93 8.25 5.83
N THR A 37 14.38 7.10 6.20
CA THR A 37 14.82 5.79 5.73
C THR A 37 13.65 5.14 5.00
N ILE A 38 13.86 4.75 3.75
CA ILE A 38 12.85 4.09 2.94
C ILE A 38 13.30 2.66 2.67
N ASP A 39 12.60 1.71 3.26
CA ASP A 39 12.81 0.30 2.99
C ASP A 39 11.77 -0.16 1.98
N THR A 40 12.14 -1.10 1.13
CA THR A 40 11.23 -1.69 0.16
C THR A 40 10.79 -3.07 0.63
N LEU A 41 9.56 -3.45 0.26
CA LEU A 41 9.01 -4.76 0.60
C LEU A 41 8.41 -5.39 -0.65
N SER A 42 8.76 -6.63 -0.92
CA SER A 42 8.21 -7.38 -2.03
C SER A 42 7.56 -8.67 -1.54
N ILE A 43 6.98 -9.45 -2.46
CA ILE A 43 6.35 -10.73 -2.13
C ILE A 43 7.38 -11.65 -1.47
N GLY A 44 7.01 -12.23 -0.33
CA GLY A 44 7.86 -13.17 0.40
C GLY A 44 8.86 -12.54 1.35
N ASP A 45 9.02 -11.22 1.36
CA ASP A 45 9.96 -10.56 2.26
C ASP A 45 9.50 -10.68 3.70
N GLN A 46 10.47 -10.88 4.59
CA GLN A 46 10.23 -10.97 6.03
C GLN A 46 10.52 -9.63 6.68
N ARG A 47 9.47 -8.91 7.07
CA ARG A 47 9.59 -7.62 7.73
C ARG A 47 8.51 -7.46 8.79
N ASP A 48 8.87 -6.82 9.89
CA ASP A 48 7.91 -6.41 10.90
C ASP A 48 7.46 -4.99 10.60
N LEU A 49 6.22 -4.83 10.18
CA LEU A 49 5.69 -3.53 9.76
C LEU A 49 5.47 -2.57 10.93
N ARG A 50 5.52 -3.05 12.16
CA ARG A 50 5.35 -2.21 13.34
C ARG A 50 6.50 -1.24 13.59
N VAL A 51 7.65 -1.46 12.96
CA VAL A 51 8.82 -0.59 13.13
C VAL A 51 8.77 0.66 12.27
N TYR A 52 7.80 0.77 11.38
CA TYR A 52 7.69 1.89 10.45
C TYR A 52 6.72 2.95 10.93
N ASP A 53 6.99 4.19 10.54
CA ASP A 53 6.11 5.33 10.80
C ASP A 53 5.08 5.49 9.68
N LEU A 54 5.42 5.05 8.48
CA LEU A 54 4.58 5.17 7.30
C LEU A 54 4.67 3.90 6.45
N LEU A 55 3.53 3.37 6.07
CA LEU A 55 3.42 2.30 5.08
C LEU A 55 2.86 2.93 3.81
N PHE A 56 3.55 2.75 2.69
CA PHE A 56 3.11 3.26 1.40
C PHE A 56 2.78 2.11 0.47
N LEU A 57 1.57 2.13 -0.10
CA LEU A 57 1.13 1.16 -1.09
C LEU A 57 0.60 1.91 -2.30
N GLY A 58 1.30 1.80 -3.42
CA GLY A 58 0.98 2.50 -4.64
C GLY A 58 -0.11 1.85 -5.46
N GLY A 59 -0.29 2.34 -6.67
CA GLY A 59 -1.29 1.82 -7.60
C GLY A 59 -0.71 0.77 -8.53
N GLY A 60 -1.56 -0.15 -8.96
CA GLY A 60 -1.22 -1.16 -9.94
C GLY A 60 -2.48 -1.58 -10.69
N ALA A 61 -2.30 -2.20 -11.85
CA ALA A 61 -3.42 -2.74 -12.60
C ALA A 61 -3.97 -3.98 -11.90
N ASP A 62 -5.16 -4.43 -12.31
CA ASP A 62 -5.83 -5.58 -11.69
C ASP A 62 -4.93 -6.81 -11.64
N LYS A 63 -4.17 -7.05 -12.71
CA LYS A 63 -3.28 -8.20 -12.79
C LYS A 63 -2.20 -8.16 -11.71
N GLU A 64 -1.59 -7.00 -11.50
CA GLU A 64 -0.56 -6.82 -10.48
C GLU A 64 -1.15 -6.95 -9.09
N GLN A 65 -2.34 -6.44 -8.87
CA GLN A 65 -3.01 -6.58 -7.59
C GLN A 65 -3.30 -8.04 -7.26
N MET A 66 -3.73 -8.82 -8.26
CA MET A 66 -3.99 -10.25 -8.07
C MET A 66 -2.71 -11.02 -7.75
N MET A 67 -1.57 -10.60 -8.26
CA MET A 67 -0.29 -11.25 -7.99
C MET A 67 0.13 -11.16 -6.53
N LEU A 68 -0.22 -10.07 -5.86
CA LEU A 68 0.28 -9.80 -4.51
C LEU A 68 -0.75 -10.01 -3.41
N ILE A 69 -2.02 -10.22 -3.77
CA ILE A 69 -3.09 -10.22 -2.75
C ILE A 69 -2.89 -11.28 -1.67
N ASP A 70 -2.45 -12.48 -2.03
CA ASP A 70 -2.24 -13.54 -1.05
C ASP A 70 -1.12 -13.17 -0.07
N ASP A 71 -0.05 -12.58 -0.58
CA ASP A 71 1.03 -12.11 0.27
C ASP A 71 0.57 -10.99 1.19
N LEU A 72 -0.20 -10.05 0.64
CA LEU A 72 -0.73 -8.93 1.42
C LEU A 72 -1.68 -9.43 2.51
N LEU A 73 -2.56 -10.37 2.20
CA LEU A 73 -3.48 -10.96 3.18
C LEU A 73 -2.72 -11.66 4.31
N SER A 74 -1.60 -12.29 4.00
CA SER A 74 -0.78 -12.94 5.02
C SER A 74 -0.17 -11.94 6.01
N ARG A 75 -0.09 -10.67 5.63
CA ARG A 75 0.46 -9.59 6.48
C ARG A 75 -0.61 -8.80 7.23
N ARG A 76 -1.89 -9.20 7.08
CA ARG A 76 -3.02 -8.45 7.63
C ARG A 76 -2.86 -8.13 9.11
N GLU A 77 -2.51 -9.12 9.92
CA GLU A 77 -2.36 -8.93 11.36
C GLU A 77 -1.21 -7.97 11.69
N ASN A 78 -0.10 -8.10 10.99
CA ASN A 78 1.05 -7.21 11.22
C ASN A 78 0.72 -5.78 10.82
N ILE A 79 -0.01 -5.59 9.71
CA ILE A 79 -0.48 -4.27 9.29
C ILE A 79 -1.46 -3.70 10.32
N ARG A 80 -2.40 -4.52 10.81
CA ARG A 80 -3.36 -4.09 11.83
C ARG A 80 -2.66 -3.63 13.11
N GLU A 81 -1.67 -4.39 13.56
CA GLU A 81 -0.89 -4.03 14.74
C GLU A 81 -0.12 -2.72 14.53
N ALA A 82 0.46 -2.52 13.34
CA ALA A 82 1.14 -1.27 13.02
C ALA A 82 0.18 -0.09 13.06
N MET A 83 -1.00 -0.23 12.46
CA MET A 83 -2.02 0.82 12.47
C MET A 83 -2.51 1.14 13.88
N GLU A 84 -2.69 0.14 14.71
CA GLU A 84 -3.15 0.33 16.09
C GLU A 84 -2.15 1.12 16.94
N GLN A 85 -0.88 0.98 16.68
CA GLN A 85 0.15 1.72 17.40
C GLN A 85 0.43 3.12 16.83
N GLY A 86 -0.25 3.52 15.75
CA GLY A 86 -0.16 4.85 15.19
C GLY A 86 0.61 5.00 13.88
N THR A 87 0.99 3.90 13.23
CA THR A 87 1.62 3.97 11.91
C THR A 87 0.64 4.52 10.88
N PHE A 88 1.08 5.51 10.11
CA PHE A 88 0.28 6.05 9.01
C PHE A 88 0.34 5.14 7.80
N VAL A 89 -0.77 5.04 7.07
CA VAL A 89 -0.85 4.25 5.85
C VAL A 89 -1.29 5.17 4.72
N LEU A 90 -0.46 5.26 3.68
CA LEU A 90 -0.78 6.04 2.48
C LEU A 90 -1.13 5.10 1.34
N LEU A 91 -2.37 5.18 0.87
CA LEU A 91 -2.90 4.30 -0.16
C LEU A 91 -3.21 5.10 -1.42
N ILE A 92 -2.75 4.59 -2.56
CA ILE A 92 -3.01 5.20 -3.86
C ILE A 92 -3.75 4.19 -4.72
N CYS A 93 -4.93 4.57 -5.25
CA CYS A 93 -5.72 3.75 -6.18
C CYS A 93 -5.84 2.29 -5.75
N GLY A 94 -5.06 1.39 -6.37
CA GLY A 94 -5.11 -0.04 -6.07
C GLY A 94 -4.88 -0.37 -4.60
N GLY A 95 -3.98 0.35 -3.93
CA GLY A 95 -3.76 0.18 -2.50
C GLY A 95 -5.02 0.47 -1.70
N TYR A 96 -5.72 1.54 -2.07
CA TYR A 96 -6.98 1.90 -1.43
C TYR A 96 -8.02 0.80 -1.60
N GLN A 97 -8.13 0.25 -2.81
CA GLN A 97 -9.07 -0.84 -3.10
C GLN A 97 -8.78 -2.08 -2.25
N LEU A 98 -7.51 -2.42 -2.10
CA LEU A 98 -7.10 -3.62 -1.37
C LEU A 98 -7.32 -3.54 0.14
N PHE A 99 -7.41 -2.34 0.70
CA PHE A 99 -7.67 -2.17 2.13
C PHE A 99 -9.16 -2.18 2.47
N GLY A 100 -10.03 -2.15 1.45
CA GLY A 100 -11.47 -2.24 1.67
C GLY A 100 -11.95 -3.68 1.83
N GLN A 101 -13.25 -3.86 1.76
CA GLN A 101 -13.88 -5.18 1.90
C GLN A 101 -13.57 -6.07 0.69
N TYR A 102 -13.80 -5.52 -0.50
CA TYR A 102 -13.48 -6.18 -1.77
C TYR A 102 -13.54 -5.15 -2.89
N TYR A 103 -13.06 -5.52 -4.07
CA TYR A 103 -13.35 -4.76 -5.27
C TYR A 103 -13.65 -5.72 -6.44
N ILE A 104 -14.40 -5.21 -7.41
CA ILE A 104 -14.73 -5.95 -8.63
C ILE A 104 -13.82 -5.44 -9.74
N SER A 105 -13.02 -6.32 -10.32
CA SER A 105 -12.09 -5.96 -11.38
C SER A 105 -12.81 -5.71 -12.71
N ALA A 106 -12.08 -5.19 -13.69
CA ALA A 106 -12.61 -4.97 -15.03
C ALA A 106 -13.15 -6.25 -15.68
N ASP A 107 -12.65 -7.40 -15.29
CA ASP A 107 -13.11 -8.70 -15.76
C ASP A 107 -14.23 -9.30 -14.91
N ASN A 108 -14.86 -8.50 -14.05
CA ASN A 108 -15.90 -8.90 -13.11
C ASN A 108 -15.46 -9.95 -12.08
N GLU A 109 -14.18 -10.03 -11.82
CA GLU A 109 -13.68 -10.87 -10.74
C GLU A 109 -13.72 -10.13 -9.42
N LYS A 110 -14.24 -10.79 -8.38
CA LYS A 110 -14.28 -10.24 -7.03
C LYS A 110 -12.96 -10.53 -6.34
N ILE A 111 -12.27 -9.48 -5.91
CA ILE A 111 -11.01 -9.60 -5.19
C ILE A 111 -11.24 -9.17 -3.75
N GLU A 112 -11.07 -10.11 -2.82
CA GLU A 112 -11.24 -9.82 -1.40
C GLU A 112 -10.09 -8.95 -0.92
N GLY A 113 -10.45 -7.86 -0.20
CA GLY A 113 -9.47 -6.97 0.38
C GLY A 113 -9.10 -7.35 1.80
N LEU A 114 -8.31 -6.49 2.44
CA LEU A 114 -7.89 -6.67 3.83
C LEU A 114 -9.01 -6.43 4.84
N LYS A 115 -10.09 -5.79 4.42
CA LYS A 115 -11.29 -5.53 5.23
C LYS A 115 -11.01 -4.65 6.45
N PHE A 116 -10.06 -3.71 6.32
CA PHE A 116 -9.80 -2.74 7.37
C PHE A 116 -10.85 -1.64 7.41
N PHE A 117 -11.47 -1.34 6.25
CA PHE A 117 -12.46 -0.28 6.13
C PHE A 117 -13.75 -0.83 5.54
N ASP A 118 -14.86 -0.19 5.87
CA ASP A 118 -16.19 -0.65 5.49
C ASP A 118 -16.63 -0.03 4.16
N TYR A 119 -15.84 -0.28 3.11
CA TYR A 119 -16.18 0.13 1.75
C TYR A 119 -15.82 -0.97 0.75
N TYR A 120 -16.37 -0.88 -0.43
CA TYR A 120 -16.03 -1.76 -1.53
C TYR A 120 -15.93 -0.95 -2.83
N THR A 121 -15.29 -1.53 -3.84
CA THR A 121 -15.11 -0.90 -5.14
C THR A 121 -15.68 -1.79 -6.23
N THR A 122 -16.39 -1.20 -7.16
CA THR A 122 -16.92 -1.90 -8.33
C THR A 122 -16.48 -1.17 -9.60
N THR A 123 -16.42 -1.90 -10.72
CA THR A 123 -16.30 -1.27 -12.03
C THR A 123 -17.65 -0.68 -12.35
N GLY A 124 -17.76 0.62 -12.28
CA GLY A 124 -19.05 1.28 -12.48
C GLY A 124 -19.52 1.20 -13.92
N SER A 125 -20.43 0.29 -14.20
CA SER A 125 -21.06 0.22 -15.51
C SER A 125 -21.92 1.45 -15.81
N ASN A 126 -22.26 2.21 -14.80
CA ASN A 126 -23.05 3.45 -14.91
C ASN A 126 -22.16 4.69 -14.80
N GLY A 127 -20.91 4.57 -15.15
CA GLY A 127 -20.01 5.69 -15.28
C GLY A 127 -19.39 6.19 -14.00
N THR A 128 -19.41 5.41 -12.99
CA THR A 128 -18.72 5.77 -11.76
C THR A 128 -17.33 5.19 -11.70
#